data_726b7bb42c7e18a3ef5e5b7ff801fe29
#
_entry.id   726b7bb42c7e18a3ef5e5b7ff801fe29
#
_cell.length_a   1.000
_cell.length_b   1.000
_cell.length_c   1.000
_cell.angle_alpha   90.00
_cell.angle_beta   90.00
_cell.angle_gamma   90.00
#
_symmetry.space_group_name_H-M   'P 1'
#
loop_
_entity.id
_entity.type
_entity.pdbx_description
1 polymer ?
#
loop_
_entity_poly.entity_id
_entity_poly.type
_entity_poly.pdbx_seq_one_letter_code
_entity_poly.pdbx_strand_id
1 'polypeptide(L)'
;MTLDKFVKQYEGKKVDYDGYFGAQCVDLVRLYIHLVWDLPQPQNIISAYEAYTRWLRCGNGFNEISWKSLTKIARGDIVVFPPTDTNSYGHIAIVLDVADGEVLCFEQNG
;
A
#
# COMPACT_ATOMS: atom_id res chain seq x y z
N MET A 1 14.57 5.77 -5.80
CA MET A 1 14.15 6.73 -4.75
C MET A 1 14.01 5.98 -3.44
N THR A 2 14.41 6.58 -2.34
CA THR A 2 14.24 5.99 -1.00
C THR A 2 12.83 6.26 -0.48
N LEU A 3 12.40 5.47 0.50
CA LEU A 3 11.11 5.71 1.16
C LEU A 3 11.08 7.08 1.84
N ASP A 4 12.16 7.50 2.49
CA ASP A 4 12.24 8.82 3.13
C ASP A 4 11.99 9.95 2.12
N LYS A 5 12.61 9.88 0.95
CA LYS A 5 12.41 10.87 -0.11
C LYS A 5 10.99 10.81 -0.66
N PHE A 6 10.43 9.62 -0.80
CA PHE A 6 9.08 9.42 -1.28
C PHE A 6 8.06 10.07 -0.33
N VAL A 7 8.17 9.81 0.97
CA VAL A 7 7.29 10.41 1.96
C VAL A 7 7.41 11.93 1.93
N LYS A 8 8.64 12.46 1.92
CA LYS A 8 8.88 13.90 1.92
C LYS A 8 8.26 14.58 0.69
N GLN A 9 8.34 13.93 -0.47
CA GLN A 9 7.84 14.49 -1.73
C GLN A 9 6.31 14.47 -1.82
N TYR A 10 5.67 13.43 -1.30
CA TYR A 10 4.23 13.22 -1.49
C TYR A 10 3.39 13.47 -0.23
N GLU A 11 4.01 13.75 0.91
CA GLU A 11 3.29 14.11 2.14
C GLU A 11 2.39 15.32 1.89
N GLY A 12 1.12 15.20 2.26
CA GLY A 12 0.13 16.24 2.07
C GLY A 12 -0.38 16.42 0.65
N LYS A 13 0.07 15.59 -0.29
CA LYS A 13 -0.38 15.65 -1.70
C LYS A 13 -1.34 14.53 -2.01
N LYS A 14 -2.23 14.78 -2.98
CA LYS A 14 -3.13 13.75 -3.52
C LYS A 14 -2.49 13.15 -4.77
N VAL A 15 -2.39 11.82 -4.80
CA VAL A 15 -1.81 11.07 -5.91
C VAL A 15 -2.92 10.35 -6.66
N ASP A 16 -3.08 10.65 -7.95
CA ASP A 16 -3.99 9.97 -8.87
C ASP A 16 -3.15 9.32 -9.96
N TYR A 17 -2.62 8.13 -9.68
CA TYR A 17 -1.62 7.48 -10.52
C TYR A 17 -2.19 6.98 -11.84
N ASP A 18 -3.40 6.42 -11.82
CA ASP A 18 -4.01 5.84 -13.01
C ASP A 18 -4.89 6.81 -13.80
N GLY A 19 -5.21 7.97 -13.25
CA GLY A 19 -6.07 8.97 -13.88
C GLY A 19 -7.56 8.65 -13.82
N TYR A 20 -7.96 7.64 -13.05
CA TYR A 20 -9.36 7.22 -12.92
C TYR A 20 -9.84 7.35 -11.48
N PHE A 21 -11.06 7.88 -11.30
CA PHE A 21 -11.75 7.96 -10.00
C PHE A 21 -11.02 8.83 -8.95
N GLY A 22 -10.13 9.72 -9.37
CA GLY A 22 -9.41 10.59 -8.45
C GLY A 22 -8.35 9.86 -7.63
N ALA A 23 -7.87 10.51 -6.58
CA ALA A 23 -6.80 9.98 -5.72
C ALA A 23 -7.35 8.92 -4.77
N GLN A 24 -7.01 7.67 -4.99
CA GLN A 24 -7.41 6.53 -4.16
C GLN A 24 -6.22 5.99 -3.37
N CYS A 25 -6.49 5.20 -2.32
CA CYS A 25 -5.43 4.61 -1.49
C CYS A 25 -4.45 3.75 -2.31
N VAL A 26 -4.95 3.06 -3.33
CA VAL A 26 -4.14 2.21 -4.21
C VAL A 26 -3.18 3.04 -5.06
N ASP A 27 -3.56 4.25 -5.45
CA ASP A 27 -2.73 5.11 -6.31
C ASP A 27 -1.41 5.48 -5.65
N LEU A 28 -1.42 5.80 -4.38
CA LEU A 28 -0.20 6.11 -3.64
C LEU A 28 0.72 4.90 -3.60
N VAL A 29 0.17 3.72 -3.36
CA VAL A 29 0.96 2.48 -3.32
C VAL A 29 1.51 2.12 -4.70
N ARG A 30 0.75 2.33 -5.77
CA ARG A 30 1.24 2.12 -7.14
C ARG A 30 2.44 3.01 -7.45
N LEU A 31 2.38 4.27 -7.06
CA LEU A 31 3.50 5.21 -7.24
C LEU A 31 4.71 4.77 -6.42
N TYR A 32 4.49 4.29 -5.21
CA TYR A 32 5.53 3.74 -4.34
C TYR A 32 6.24 2.53 -4.97
N ILE A 33 5.48 1.59 -5.51
CA ILE A 33 6.03 0.42 -6.21
C ILE A 33 6.90 0.87 -7.39
N HIS A 34 6.45 1.87 -8.12
CA HIS A 34 7.17 2.40 -9.28
C HIS A 34 8.47 3.11 -8.89
N LEU A 35 8.38 4.08 -7.98
CA LEU A 35 9.49 5.00 -7.70
C LEU A 35 10.51 4.45 -6.70
N VAL A 36 10.07 3.70 -5.72
CA VAL A 36 10.94 3.20 -4.65
C VAL A 36 11.46 1.80 -4.96
N TRP A 37 10.59 0.90 -5.39
CA TRP A 37 10.96 -0.49 -5.64
C TRP A 37 11.37 -0.78 -7.07
N ASP A 38 11.03 0.11 -8.01
CA ASP A 38 11.31 -0.06 -9.44
C ASP A 38 10.84 -1.41 -9.96
N LEU A 39 9.66 -1.83 -9.52
CA LEU A 39 9.03 -3.07 -9.96
C LEU A 39 7.98 -2.78 -11.03
N PRO A 40 7.71 -3.76 -11.91
CA PRO A 40 6.60 -3.64 -12.86
C PRO A 40 5.29 -3.40 -12.13
N GLN A 41 4.39 -2.63 -12.74
CA GLN A 41 3.09 -2.38 -12.14
C GLN A 41 2.29 -3.67 -12.06
N PRO A 42 1.71 -3.99 -10.89
CA PRO A 42 0.83 -5.14 -10.78
C PRO A 42 -0.47 -4.90 -11.54
N GLN A 43 -1.24 -5.98 -11.74
CA GLN A 43 -2.49 -5.89 -12.47
C GLN A 43 -3.47 -4.88 -11.85
N ASN A 44 -4.38 -4.38 -12.68
CA ASN A 44 -5.44 -3.48 -12.21
C ASN A 44 -6.39 -4.18 -11.25
N ILE A 45 -6.82 -3.46 -10.24
CA ILE A 45 -7.75 -3.94 -9.22
C ILE A 45 -8.84 -2.91 -8.99
N ILE A 46 -10.00 -3.39 -8.55
CA ILE A 46 -11.17 -2.55 -8.29
C ILE A 46 -11.17 -2.07 -6.83
N SER A 47 -10.67 -2.89 -5.92
CA SER A 47 -10.66 -2.58 -4.49
C SER A 47 -9.25 -2.77 -3.91
N ALA A 48 -8.98 -2.08 -2.80
CA ALA A 48 -7.69 -2.22 -2.11
C ALA A 48 -7.44 -3.65 -1.65
N TYR A 49 -8.47 -4.36 -1.22
CA TYR A 49 -8.32 -5.75 -0.77
C TYR A 49 -7.87 -6.69 -1.88
N GLU A 50 -8.18 -6.39 -3.12
CA GLU A 50 -7.71 -7.18 -4.25
C GLU A 50 -6.18 -7.11 -4.43
N ALA A 51 -5.52 -6.13 -3.86
CA ALA A 51 -4.06 -6.11 -3.84
C ALA A 51 -3.52 -7.36 -3.13
N TYR A 52 -4.15 -7.74 -2.02
CA TYR A 52 -3.78 -8.94 -1.29
C TYR A 52 -4.08 -10.21 -2.10
N THR A 53 -5.29 -10.30 -2.69
CA THR A 53 -5.74 -11.54 -3.34
C THR A 53 -5.18 -11.74 -4.74
N ARG A 54 -4.84 -10.66 -5.45
CA ARG A 54 -4.45 -10.72 -6.86
C ARG A 54 -2.97 -10.45 -7.11
N TRP A 55 -2.38 -9.48 -6.43
CA TRP A 55 -0.99 -9.11 -6.70
C TRP A 55 -0.01 -10.23 -6.33
N LEU A 56 -0.26 -10.94 -5.25
CA LEU A 56 0.54 -12.09 -4.86
C LEU A 56 0.51 -13.19 -5.92
N ARG A 57 -0.68 -13.44 -6.48
CA ARG A 57 -0.89 -14.51 -7.47
C ARG A 57 -0.24 -14.21 -8.82
N CYS A 58 0.06 -12.96 -9.10
CA CYS A 58 0.63 -12.57 -10.39
C CYS A 58 2.15 -12.59 -10.42
N GLY A 59 2.80 -13.05 -9.36
CA GLY A 59 4.26 -13.15 -9.32
C GLY A 59 4.98 -11.81 -9.38
N ASN A 60 4.43 -10.78 -8.75
CA ASN A 60 4.97 -9.42 -8.81
C ASN A 60 6.10 -9.15 -7.82
N GLY A 61 6.71 -10.18 -7.26
CA GLY A 61 7.81 -10.01 -6.31
C GLY A 61 7.37 -9.72 -4.87
N PHE A 62 6.08 -9.86 -4.57
CA PHE A 62 5.57 -9.67 -3.22
C PHE A 62 5.59 -10.98 -2.42
N ASN A 63 5.87 -10.87 -1.13
CA ASN A 63 5.76 -11.98 -0.18
C ASN A 63 4.69 -11.67 0.84
N GLU A 64 3.82 -12.63 1.10
CA GLU A 64 2.80 -12.49 2.12
C GLU A 64 3.42 -12.63 3.51
N ILE A 65 3.06 -11.69 4.40
CA ILE A 65 3.35 -11.80 5.83
C ILE A 65 2.01 -11.78 6.56
N SER A 66 1.74 -12.80 7.36
CA SER A 66 0.49 -12.86 8.10
C SER A 66 0.35 -11.65 9.03
N TRP A 67 -0.82 -11.02 9.01
CA TRP A 67 -1.12 -9.90 9.91
C TRP A 67 -0.90 -10.24 11.39
N LYS A 68 -1.08 -11.50 11.77
CA LYS A 68 -0.87 -11.94 13.15
C LYS A 68 0.61 -11.97 13.57
N SER A 69 1.51 -11.79 12.64
CA SER A 69 2.95 -11.80 12.89
C SER A 69 3.51 -10.38 12.86
N LEU A 70 3.02 -9.51 13.75
CA LEU A 70 3.46 -8.11 13.81
C LEU A 70 4.98 -7.93 13.94
N THR A 71 5.67 -8.91 14.53
CA THR A 71 7.13 -8.87 14.64
C THR A 71 7.84 -9.00 13.30
N LYS A 72 7.14 -9.43 12.25
CA LYS A 72 7.70 -9.57 10.91
C LYS A 72 7.39 -8.38 10.00
N ILE A 73 6.48 -7.50 10.40
CA ILE A 73 6.15 -6.30 9.64
C ILE A 73 7.26 -5.28 9.85
N ALA A 74 7.75 -4.70 8.76
CA ALA A 74 8.86 -3.75 8.79
C ALA A 74 8.54 -2.51 7.97
N ARG A 75 9.30 -1.43 8.24
CA ARG A 75 9.26 -0.22 7.44
C ARG A 75 9.42 -0.53 5.96
N GLY A 76 8.57 0.02 5.13
CA GLY A 76 8.58 -0.19 3.69
C GLY A 76 7.62 -1.27 3.20
N ASP A 77 7.07 -2.07 4.09
CA ASP A 77 6.08 -3.07 3.73
C ASP A 77 4.75 -2.41 3.31
N ILE A 78 4.00 -3.13 2.50
CA ILE A 78 2.64 -2.74 2.12
C ILE A 78 1.68 -3.56 2.98
N VAL A 79 0.77 -2.87 3.67
CA VAL A 79 -0.25 -3.51 4.48
C VAL A 79 -1.62 -3.35 3.82
N VAL A 80 -2.39 -4.42 3.80
CA VAL A 80 -3.74 -4.44 3.23
C VAL A 80 -4.73 -4.78 4.32
N PHE A 81 -5.71 -3.92 4.53
CA PHE A 81 -6.77 -4.12 5.49
C PHE A 81 -8.01 -4.68 4.79
N PRO A 82 -8.66 -5.71 5.39
CA PRO A 82 -9.83 -6.30 4.78
C PRO A 82 -11.04 -5.35 4.78
N PRO A 83 -12.06 -5.64 3.96
CA PRO A 83 -13.30 -4.88 3.99
C PRO A 83 -13.96 -4.88 5.37
N THR A 84 -14.62 -3.77 5.69
CA THR A 84 -15.41 -3.61 6.91
C THR A 84 -16.81 -3.12 6.55
N ASP A 85 -17.70 -3.02 7.53
CA ASP A 85 -19.05 -2.51 7.31
C ASP A 85 -19.07 -1.05 6.82
N THR A 86 -18.06 -0.28 7.21
CA THR A 86 -17.94 1.14 6.82
C THR A 86 -17.06 1.34 5.60
N ASN A 87 -16.28 0.34 5.19
CA ASN A 87 -15.43 0.40 4.01
C ASN A 87 -15.44 -0.97 3.30
N SER A 88 -16.29 -1.10 2.30
CA SER A 88 -16.47 -2.35 1.57
C SER A 88 -15.30 -2.72 0.65
N TYR A 89 -14.41 -1.78 0.37
CA TYR A 89 -13.26 -1.99 -0.54
C TYR A 89 -11.97 -2.35 0.20
N GLY A 90 -11.97 -2.26 1.54
CA GLY A 90 -10.74 -2.39 2.31
C GLY A 90 -9.86 -1.15 2.20
N HIS A 91 -8.62 -1.27 2.66
CA HIS A 91 -7.66 -0.18 2.62
C HIS A 91 -6.25 -0.72 2.42
N ILE A 92 -5.37 0.09 1.83
CA ILE A 92 -3.98 -0.26 1.58
C ILE A 92 -3.09 0.91 2.00
N ALA A 93 -1.94 0.60 2.58
CA ALA A 93 -1.03 1.62 3.10
C ALA A 93 0.42 1.14 3.08
N ILE A 94 1.36 2.08 3.23
CA ILE A 94 2.79 1.82 3.31
C ILE A 94 3.21 1.95 4.78
N VAL A 95 3.91 0.95 5.30
CA VAL A 95 4.38 0.94 6.69
C VAL A 95 5.58 1.86 6.83
N LEU A 96 5.51 2.83 7.74
CA LEU A 96 6.62 3.70 8.08
C LEU A 96 7.35 3.26 9.35
N ASP A 97 6.63 2.73 10.32
CA ASP A 97 7.19 2.31 11.59
C ASP A 97 6.30 1.30 12.27
N VAL A 98 6.88 0.44 13.10
CA VAL A 98 6.15 -0.52 13.94
C VAL A 98 6.70 -0.38 15.36
N ALA A 99 5.84 0.02 16.29
CA ALA A 99 6.22 0.22 17.69
C ALA A 99 5.05 -0.11 18.60
N ASP A 100 5.32 -0.80 19.70
CA ASP A 100 4.32 -1.09 20.76
C ASP A 100 3.04 -1.73 20.24
N GLY A 101 3.16 -2.62 19.24
CA GLY A 101 2.01 -3.30 18.64
C GLY A 101 1.19 -2.44 17.70
N GLU A 102 1.65 -1.22 17.39
CA GLU A 102 0.99 -0.31 16.47
C GLU A 102 1.82 -0.14 15.19
N VAL A 103 1.13 0.16 14.10
CA VAL A 103 1.74 0.40 12.80
C VAL A 103 1.45 1.83 12.37
N LEU A 104 2.52 2.61 12.15
CA LEU A 104 2.40 3.94 11.57
C LEU A 104 2.46 3.81 10.05
N CYS A 105 1.45 4.33 9.35
CA CYS A 105 1.31 4.18 7.91
C CYS A 105 1.37 5.51 7.17
N PHE A 106 1.89 5.46 5.95
CA PHE A 106 1.77 6.51 4.95
C PHE A 106 0.68 6.09 3.97
N GLU A 107 -0.41 6.87 3.90
CA GLU A 107 -1.63 6.46 3.22
C GLU A 107 -2.41 7.65 2.70
N GLN A 108 -3.39 7.39 1.80
CA GLN A 108 -4.35 8.40 1.38
C GLN A 108 -5.75 7.77 1.28
N ASN A 109 -6.78 8.58 1.54
CA ASN A 109 -8.19 8.17 1.49
C ASN A 109 -8.49 6.93 2.32
N GLY A 110 -7.91 6.91 3.52
CA GLY A 110 -8.07 5.82 4.48
C GLY A 110 -9.34 5.86 5.31
#